data_361cbdea04327ebab64e83b7306a2563
#
_entry.id   361cbdea04327ebab64e83b7306a2563
#
_cell.length_a   1.000
_cell.length_b   1.000
_cell.length_c   1.000
_cell.angle_alpha   90.00
_cell.angle_beta   90.00
_cell.angle_gamma   90.00
#
_symmetry.space_group_name_H-M   'P 1'
#
loop_
_entity.id
_entity.type
_entity.pdbx_description
1 polymer ?
#
loop_
_entity_poly.entity_id
_entity_poly.type
_entity_poly.pdbx_seq_one_letter_code
_entity_poly.pdbx_strand_id
1 'polypeptide(L)'
;HGSGNTKQISDLCVGFAKELGLKYRQEACNNVIIWKNGSCGYENAAPIILQGHIDMVCAKTEDCTKDMTRDGLDVRTDGEWVWADKTSLGGDNGIAVAMILAILSDETLPHPPIEAVFTVDEEVGMDGAFALDCSDLKGKKLLNLDSEEEGVFTVSCAGGVRLDCALELKQERAADMT
;
A
#
# COMPACT_ATOMS: atom_id res chain seq x y z
N HIS A 1 4.11 -4.28 -9.61
CA HIS A 1 2.96 -3.56 -9.00
C HIS A 1 3.35 -2.11 -8.63
N GLY A 2 3.90 -1.39 -9.56
CA GLY A 2 4.13 0.05 -9.37
C GLY A 2 2.81 0.83 -9.36
N SER A 3 2.87 2.08 -8.88
CA SER A 3 1.73 3.00 -8.87
C SER A 3 1.07 3.07 -10.24
N GLY A 4 -0.24 3.11 -10.29
CA GLY A 4 -1.04 3.02 -11.53
C GLY A 4 -1.13 1.63 -12.16
N ASN A 5 -0.40 0.62 -11.65
CA ASN A 5 -0.40 -0.77 -12.15
C ASN A 5 -0.61 -1.78 -11.02
N THR A 6 -1.64 -1.58 -10.22
CA THR A 6 -1.88 -2.27 -8.94
C THR A 6 -2.86 -3.44 -9.01
N LYS A 7 -3.50 -3.66 -10.16
CA LYS A 7 -4.56 -4.69 -10.28
C LYS A 7 -4.09 -6.09 -9.90
N GLN A 8 -2.90 -6.49 -10.30
CA GLN A 8 -2.38 -7.84 -10.04
C GLN A 8 -2.12 -8.08 -8.56
N ILE A 9 -1.52 -7.11 -7.85
CA ILE A 9 -1.27 -7.22 -6.41
C ILE A 9 -2.58 -7.12 -5.61
N SER A 10 -3.52 -6.29 -6.05
CA SER A 10 -4.87 -6.22 -5.49
C SER A 10 -5.58 -7.58 -5.60
N ASP A 11 -5.50 -8.24 -6.77
CA ASP A 11 -6.06 -9.57 -6.97
C ASP A 11 -5.36 -10.64 -6.11
N LEU A 12 -4.07 -10.50 -5.86
CA LEU A 12 -3.34 -11.36 -4.92
C LEU A 12 -3.92 -11.24 -3.50
N CYS A 13 -4.13 -10.03 -2.99
CA CYS A 13 -4.74 -9.80 -1.67
C CYS A 13 -6.15 -10.41 -1.60
N VAL A 14 -6.94 -10.26 -2.65
CA VAL A 14 -8.26 -10.91 -2.77
C VAL A 14 -8.13 -12.44 -2.79
N GLY A 15 -7.11 -12.97 -3.47
CA GLY A 15 -6.79 -14.40 -3.47
C GLY A 15 -6.56 -14.95 -2.07
N PHE A 16 -5.74 -14.27 -1.28
CA PHE A 16 -5.50 -14.60 0.13
C PHE A 16 -6.81 -14.61 0.95
N ALA A 17 -7.64 -13.58 0.80
CA ALA A 17 -8.91 -13.53 1.51
C ALA A 17 -9.82 -14.72 1.17
N LYS A 18 -9.86 -15.12 -0.10
CA LYS A 18 -10.64 -16.27 -0.57
C LYS A 18 -10.12 -17.60 -0.02
N GLU A 19 -8.81 -17.81 -0.05
CA GLU A 19 -8.15 -19.00 0.48
C GLU A 19 -8.40 -19.18 1.99
N LEU A 20 -8.41 -18.07 2.73
CA LEU A 20 -8.69 -18.06 4.16
C LEU A 20 -10.20 -18.01 4.50
N GLY A 21 -11.09 -17.97 3.51
CA GLY A 21 -12.54 -17.87 3.73
C GLY A 21 -12.96 -16.56 4.41
N LEU A 22 -12.18 -15.49 4.28
CA LEU A 22 -12.45 -14.21 4.91
C LEU A 22 -13.36 -13.32 4.03
N LYS A 23 -14.19 -12.49 4.68
CA LYS A 23 -14.92 -11.43 3.99
C LYS A 23 -13.94 -10.42 3.42
N TYR A 24 -14.18 -9.99 2.19
CA TYR A 24 -13.37 -8.94 1.54
C TYR A 24 -14.24 -8.02 0.66
N ARG A 25 -13.69 -6.86 0.34
CA ARG A 25 -14.18 -5.93 -0.69
C ARG A 25 -13.00 -5.45 -1.50
N GLN A 26 -13.10 -5.52 -2.82
CA GLN A 26 -12.17 -4.90 -3.75
C GLN A 26 -12.87 -3.72 -4.42
N GLU A 27 -12.27 -2.55 -4.36
CA GLU A 27 -12.82 -1.33 -4.94
C GLU A 27 -12.41 -1.15 -6.40
N ALA A 28 -13.10 -0.30 -7.13
CA ALA A 28 -12.83 -0.04 -8.54
C ALA A 28 -11.43 0.55 -8.78
N CYS A 29 -10.89 1.28 -7.80
CA CYS A 29 -9.52 1.79 -7.82
C CYS A 29 -8.45 0.74 -7.46
N ASN A 30 -8.83 -0.49 -7.11
CA ASN A 30 -8.02 -1.60 -6.63
C ASN A 30 -7.64 -1.57 -5.14
N ASN A 31 -8.19 -0.68 -4.32
CA ASN A 31 -8.09 -0.88 -2.87
C ASN A 31 -8.73 -2.20 -2.46
N VAL A 32 -8.21 -2.83 -1.40
CA VAL A 32 -8.77 -4.06 -0.85
C VAL A 32 -8.98 -3.92 0.64
N ILE A 33 -10.15 -4.29 1.12
CA ILE A 33 -10.45 -4.39 2.54
C ILE A 33 -10.76 -5.86 2.85
N ILE A 34 -10.16 -6.39 3.93
CA ILE A 34 -10.37 -7.77 4.39
C ILE A 34 -10.76 -7.72 5.87
N TRP A 35 -11.80 -8.46 6.23
CA TRP A 35 -12.29 -8.54 7.62
C TRP A 35 -12.01 -9.90 8.22
N LYS A 36 -11.41 -9.91 9.40
CA LYS A 36 -11.23 -11.12 10.23
C LYS A 36 -11.92 -10.93 11.58
N ASN A 37 -12.71 -11.91 12.00
CA ASN A 37 -13.34 -11.88 13.32
C ASN A 37 -12.29 -11.97 14.44
N GLY A 38 -12.60 -11.42 15.60
CA GLY A 38 -11.75 -11.56 16.77
C GLY A 38 -11.63 -13.01 17.24
N SER A 39 -10.57 -13.33 17.97
CA SER A 39 -10.23 -14.67 18.43
C SER A 39 -9.78 -14.70 19.89
N CYS A 40 -9.79 -15.91 20.48
CA CYS A 40 -9.18 -16.20 21.79
C CYS A 40 -9.61 -15.25 22.91
N GLY A 41 -10.93 -14.97 23.00
CA GLY A 41 -11.51 -14.10 24.04
C GLY A 41 -11.63 -12.63 23.66
N TYR A 42 -11.23 -12.24 22.45
CA TYR A 42 -11.33 -10.87 21.93
C TYR A 42 -12.45 -10.69 20.89
N GLU A 43 -13.35 -11.66 20.73
CA GLU A 43 -14.39 -11.66 19.69
C GLU A 43 -15.32 -10.44 19.77
N ASN A 44 -15.54 -9.95 21.00
CA ASN A 44 -16.39 -8.79 21.29
C ASN A 44 -15.60 -7.48 21.52
N ALA A 45 -14.30 -7.49 21.30
CA ALA A 45 -13.48 -6.29 21.42
C ALA A 45 -13.76 -5.31 20.26
N ALA A 46 -13.43 -4.03 20.47
CA ALA A 46 -13.53 -3.05 19.41
C ALA A 46 -12.57 -3.40 18.25
N PRO A 47 -13.02 -3.31 16.99
CA PRO A 47 -12.17 -3.59 15.85
C PRO A 47 -10.98 -2.64 15.77
N ILE A 48 -9.88 -3.13 15.19
CA ILE A 48 -8.72 -2.33 14.81
C ILE A 48 -8.54 -2.37 13.29
N ILE A 49 -8.03 -1.28 12.74
CA ILE A 49 -7.65 -1.18 11.34
C ILE A 49 -6.14 -1.36 11.24
N LEU A 50 -5.70 -2.28 10.39
CA LEU A 50 -4.31 -2.43 9.97
C LEU A 50 -4.20 -1.93 8.53
N GLN A 51 -3.33 -0.99 8.26
CA GLN A 51 -3.27 -0.36 6.94
C GLN A 51 -1.83 -0.36 6.41
N GLY A 52 -1.70 -0.62 5.11
CA GLY A 52 -0.50 -0.46 4.30
C GLY A 52 -0.87 -0.28 2.84
N HIS A 53 0.07 0.28 2.03
CA HIS A 53 -0.14 0.41 0.60
C HIS A 53 0.47 -0.75 -0.18
N ILE A 54 -0.09 -1.04 -1.36
CA ILE A 54 0.28 -2.20 -2.19
C ILE A 54 0.99 -1.82 -3.49
N ASP A 55 1.16 -0.55 -3.76
CA ASP A 55 2.01 -0.07 -4.84
C ASP A 55 3.46 0.15 -4.35
N MET A 56 4.36 0.41 -5.27
CA MET A 56 5.77 0.66 -5.00
C MET A 56 6.37 1.59 -6.05
N VAL A 57 7.42 2.29 -5.69
CA VAL A 57 8.27 3.01 -6.64
C VAL A 57 9.02 2.00 -7.52
N CYS A 58 8.78 2.07 -8.83
CA CYS A 58 9.45 1.21 -9.82
C CYS A 58 10.74 1.86 -10.31
N ALA A 59 11.85 1.62 -9.61
CA ALA A 59 13.18 2.05 -10.01
C ALA A 59 14.04 0.86 -10.44
N LYS A 60 14.98 1.09 -11.38
CA LYS A 60 15.96 0.10 -11.84
C LYS A 60 17.28 0.75 -12.23
N THR A 61 18.36 -0.03 -12.22
CA THR A 61 19.68 0.40 -12.72
C THR A 61 19.67 0.54 -14.24
N GLU A 62 20.60 1.33 -14.78
CA GLU A 62 20.70 1.57 -16.24
C GLU A 62 20.93 0.29 -17.07
N ASP A 63 21.63 -0.68 -16.49
CA ASP A 63 21.93 -1.95 -17.12
C ASP A 63 20.84 -3.03 -16.92
N CYS A 64 19.74 -2.68 -16.23
CA CYS A 64 18.61 -3.57 -16.05
C CYS A 64 17.68 -3.56 -17.27
N THR A 65 17.49 -4.72 -17.87
CA THR A 65 16.65 -4.90 -19.08
C THR A 65 15.19 -5.19 -18.77
N LYS A 66 14.81 -5.34 -17.48
CA LYS A 66 13.43 -5.65 -17.10
C LYS A 66 12.46 -4.53 -17.49
N ASP A 67 11.28 -4.92 -17.90
CA ASP A 67 10.11 -4.06 -18.01
C ASP A 67 9.37 -4.06 -16.65
N MET A 68 9.55 -3.00 -15.86
CA MET A 68 8.96 -2.89 -14.52
C MET A 68 7.43 -2.88 -14.50
N THR A 69 6.79 -2.76 -15.67
CA THR A 69 5.32 -2.84 -15.78
C THR A 69 4.80 -4.27 -15.94
N ARG A 70 5.69 -5.24 -16.24
CA ARG A 70 5.31 -6.61 -16.61
C ARG A 70 6.12 -7.69 -15.95
N ASP A 71 7.42 -7.44 -15.75
CA ASP A 71 8.35 -8.48 -15.29
C ASP A 71 8.37 -8.53 -13.76
N GLY A 72 8.46 -9.74 -13.21
CA GLY A 72 8.66 -9.95 -11.79
C GLY A 72 10.06 -9.52 -11.33
N LEU A 73 10.20 -9.26 -10.03
CA LEU A 73 11.48 -8.92 -9.42
C LEU A 73 12.34 -10.18 -9.23
N ASP A 74 13.66 -10.04 -9.38
CA ASP A 74 14.61 -11.08 -9.01
C ASP A 74 14.98 -10.95 -7.53
N VAL A 75 14.10 -11.44 -6.67
CA VAL A 75 14.27 -11.39 -5.22
C VAL A 75 15.37 -12.36 -4.79
N ARG A 76 16.26 -11.88 -3.95
CA ARG A 76 17.39 -12.63 -3.38
C ARG A 76 17.41 -12.51 -1.87
N THR A 77 18.04 -13.48 -1.22
CA THR A 77 18.30 -13.45 0.21
C THR A 77 19.61 -14.17 0.54
N ASP A 78 20.28 -13.70 1.56
CA ASP A 78 21.42 -14.37 2.19
C ASP A 78 21.09 -14.96 3.58
N GLY A 79 19.80 -14.84 3.98
CA GLY A 79 19.31 -15.30 5.28
C GLY A 79 19.22 -14.18 6.33
N GLU A 80 19.90 -13.07 6.12
CA GLU A 80 19.84 -11.87 6.96
C GLU A 80 19.10 -10.74 6.24
N TRP A 81 19.35 -10.58 4.93
CA TRP A 81 18.76 -9.53 4.10
C TRP A 81 17.92 -10.12 2.96
N VAL A 82 16.95 -9.35 2.53
CA VAL A 82 16.18 -9.60 1.31
C VAL A 82 16.30 -8.37 0.42
N TRP A 83 16.67 -8.57 -0.85
CA TRP A 83 16.78 -7.50 -1.84
C TRP A 83 16.30 -7.95 -3.22
N ALA A 84 16.06 -7.00 -4.12
CA ALA A 84 15.84 -7.26 -5.53
C ALA A 84 17.09 -6.93 -6.34
N ASP A 85 17.44 -7.81 -7.29
CA ASP A 85 18.63 -7.60 -8.13
C ASP A 85 18.33 -6.53 -9.19
N LYS A 86 19.11 -5.45 -9.16
CA LYS A 86 19.04 -4.31 -10.10
C LYS A 86 17.73 -3.51 -10.12
N THR A 87 16.82 -3.74 -9.18
CA THR A 87 15.55 -3.02 -9.10
C THR A 87 15.23 -2.63 -7.66
N SER A 88 14.30 -1.70 -7.48
CA SER A 88 13.63 -1.54 -6.18
C SER A 88 12.96 -2.85 -5.75
N LEU A 89 12.92 -3.12 -4.44
CA LEU A 89 12.28 -4.30 -3.86
C LEU A 89 10.78 -4.10 -3.60
N GLY A 90 10.37 -2.87 -3.27
CA GLY A 90 9.03 -2.58 -2.77
C GLY A 90 8.84 -3.02 -1.31
N GLY A 91 9.91 -2.98 -0.51
CA GLY A 91 9.84 -3.22 0.93
C GLY A 91 8.95 -2.19 1.63
N ASP A 92 9.00 -0.98 1.17
CA ASP A 92 8.02 0.08 1.31
C ASP A 92 6.93 -0.08 0.22
N ASN A 93 5.72 -0.49 0.54
CA ASN A 93 5.22 -0.91 1.85
C ASN A 93 4.89 -2.42 1.86
N GLY A 94 5.61 -3.21 1.04
CA GLY A 94 5.43 -4.66 0.93
C GLY A 94 5.60 -5.41 2.26
N ILE A 95 6.43 -4.87 3.18
CA ILE A 95 6.59 -5.46 4.52
C ILE A 95 5.28 -5.35 5.33
N ALA A 96 4.60 -4.22 5.28
CA ALA A 96 3.30 -4.05 5.94
C ALA A 96 2.26 -5.03 5.37
N VAL A 97 2.22 -5.15 4.05
CA VAL A 97 1.33 -6.11 3.37
C VAL A 97 1.62 -7.54 3.86
N ALA A 98 2.88 -7.95 3.89
CA ALA A 98 3.28 -9.27 4.35
C ALA A 98 2.91 -9.51 5.83
N MET A 99 3.15 -8.52 6.71
CA MET A 99 2.80 -8.60 8.13
C MET A 99 1.28 -8.72 8.33
N ILE A 100 0.49 -7.90 7.62
CA ILE A 100 -0.97 -7.95 7.70
C ILE A 100 -1.48 -9.32 7.22
N LEU A 101 -1.00 -9.81 6.08
CA LEU A 101 -1.40 -11.12 5.55
C LEU A 101 -0.99 -12.26 6.49
N ALA A 102 0.17 -12.18 7.13
CA ALA A 102 0.61 -13.15 8.13
C ALA A 102 -0.35 -13.18 9.35
N ILE A 103 -0.74 -12.00 9.87
CA ILE A 103 -1.71 -11.90 10.98
C ILE A 103 -3.08 -12.45 10.56
N LEU A 104 -3.52 -12.17 9.33
CA LEU A 104 -4.77 -12.71 8.81
C LEU A 104 -4.73 -14.24 8.67
N SER A 105 -3.58 -14.81 8.37
CA SER A 105 -3.40 -16.28 8.19
C SER A 105 -3.21 -17.03 9.50
N ASP A 106 -2.79 -16.36 10.57
CA ASP A 106 -2.52 -17.01 11.85
C ASP A 106 -3.83 -17.28 12.60
N GLU A 107 -4.13 -18.56 12.84
CA GLU A 107 -5.32 -19.01 13.59
C GLU A 107 -5.07 -19.06 15.10
N THR A 108 -3.83 -18.93 15.55
CA THR A 108 -3.43 -19.10 16.95
C THR A 108 -3.26 -17.79 17.69
N LEU A 109 -3.03 -16.70 16.95
CA LEU A 109 -2.80 -15.36 17.51
C LEU A 109 -4.08 -14.80 18.13
N PRO A 110 -4.10 -14.45 19.43
CA PRO A 110 -5.21 -13.72 20.04
C PRO A 110 -5.29 -12.30 19.48
N HIS A 111 -6.44 -11.91 18.92
CA HIS A 111 -6.60 -10.57 18.33
C HIS A 111 -8.07 -10.09 18.39
N PRO A 112 -8.33 -8.77 18.48
CA PRO A 112 -9.65 -8.22 18.26
C PRO A 112 -10.09 -8.41 16.81
N PRO A 113 -11.34 -8.12 16.45
CA PRO A 113 -11.73 -8.04 15.03
C PRO A 113 -10.78 -7.12 14.27
N ILE A 114 -10.32 -7.57 13.10
CA ILE A 114 -9.36 -6.87 12.24
C ILE A 114 -10.07 -6.40 10.97
N GLU A 115 -9.80 -5.16 10.60
CA GLU A 115 -10.13 -4.57 9.31
C GLU A 115 -8.82 -4.25 8.62
N ALA A 116 -8.35 -5.16 7.74
CA ALA A 116 -7.13 -4.97 6.96
C ALA A 116 -7.45 -4.11 5.74
N VAL A 117 -6.79 -2.98 5.61
CA VAL A 117 -6.99 -2.00 4.54
C VAL A 117 -5.72 -1.89 3.71
N PHE A 118 -5.81 -2.27 2.46
CA PHE A 118 -4.73 -2.17 1.48
C PHE A 118 -5.09 -1.07 0.48
N THR A 119 -4.31 0.01 0.49
CA THR A 119 -4.50 1.15 -0.41
C THR A 119 -3.57 1.08 -1.61
N VAL A 120 -3.91 1.79 -2.66
CA VAL A 120 -3.12 1.91 -3.89
C VAL A 120 -2.64 3.35 -4.09
N ASP A 121 -1.62 3.50 -4.95
CA ASP A 121 -1.15 4.79 -5.47
C ASP A 121 -0.78 5.79 -4.35
N GLU A 122 -0.18 5.26 -3.27
CA GLU A 122 0.36 6.06 -2.17
C GLU A 122 1.50 6.94 -2.67
N GLU A 123 2.45 6.34 -3.39
CA GLU A 123 3.71 6.92 -3.87
C GLU A 123 3.53 8.07 -4.89
N VAL A 124 2.33 8.23 -5.43
CA VAL A 124 2.00 9.27 -6.43
C VAL A 124 0.96 10.27 -5.95
N GLY A 125 0.57 10.20 -4.66
CA GLY A 125 -0.30 11.19 -4.06
C GLY A 125 -1.45 10.65 -3.24
N MET A 126 -1.40 9.38 -2.82
CA MET A 126 -2.41 8.72 -1.96
C MET A 126 -3.80 8.62 -2.60
N ASP A 127 -3.87 8.49 -3.92
CA ASP A 127 -5.14 8.48 -4.65
C ASP A 127 -6.11 7.37 -4.15
N GLY A 128 -5.55 6.20 -3.82
CA GLY A 128 -6.33 5.11 -3.23
C GLY A 128 -6.91 5.47 -1.87
N ALA A 129 -6.13 6.13 -1.00
CA ALA A 129 -6.62 6.55 0.31
C ALA A 129 -7.72 7.59 0.21
N PHE A 130 -7.62 8.54 -0.73
CA PHE A 130 -8.69 9.53 -1.00
C PHE A 130 -9.95 8.89 -1.58
N ALA A 131 -9.83 7.83 -2.35
CA ALA A 131 -10.96 7.13 -2.97
C ALA A 131 -11.60 6.08 -2.03
N LEU A 132 -11.00 5.78 -0.88
CA LEU A 132 -11.42 4.70 0.01
C LEU A 132 -12.83 4.93 0.56
N ASP A 133 -13.72 3.96 0.35
CA ASP A 133 -15.03 3.95 1.02
C ASP A 133 -14.89 3.39 2.44
N CYS A 134 -14.97 4.28 3.42
CA CYS A 134 -14.90 3.95 4.85
C CYS A 134 -16.26 3.60 5.48
N SER A 135 -17.35 3.54 4.71
CA SER A 135 -18.72 3.47 5.24
C SER A 135 -19.00 2.21 6.08
N ASP A 136 -18.32 1.11 5.82
CA ASP A 136 -18.49 -0.17 6.54
C ASP A 136 -17.34 -0.47 7.52
N LEU A 137 -16.34 0.40 7.66
CA LEU A 137 -15.31 0.31 8.67
C LEU A 137 -15.83 0.73 10.04
N LYS A 138 -15.51 -0.05 11.07
CA LYS A 138 -15.96 0.14 12.45
C LYS A 138 -14.82 0.48 13.39
N GLY A 139 -13.60 0.16 13.02
CA GLY A 139 -12.39 0.44 13.80
C GLY A 139 -12.23 1.94 14.07
N LYS A 140 -11.85 2.28 15.31
CA LYS A 140 -11.54 3.66 15.73
C LYS A 140 -10.06 3.86 16.01
N LYS A 141 -9.29 2.78 15.90
CA LYS A 141 -7.83 2.79 15.99
C LYS A 141 -7.29 2.24 14.70
N LEU A 142 -6.42 3.00 14.07
CA LEU A 142 -5.72 2.61 12.86
C LEU A 142 -4.23 2.51 13.18
N LEU A 143 -3.63 1.39 12.79
CA LEU A 143 -2.20 1.16 12.77
C LEU A 143 -1.76 1.20 11.30
N ASN A 144 -1.16 2.31 10.91
CA ASN A 144 -0.47 2.43 9.64
C ASN A 144 0.93 1.86 9.84
N LEU A 145 1.32 0.91 8.98
CA LEU A 145 2.59 0.19 9.06
C LEU A 145 3.59 0.74 8.03
N ASP A 146 3.55 2.03 7.82
CA ASP A 146 4.31 2.76 6.82
C ASP A 146 5.22 3.78 7.53
N SER A 147 6.15 3.27 8.33
CA SER A 147 7.10 4.03 9.14
C SER A 147 8.47 3.37 9.09
N GLU A 148 9.53 4.18 8.94
CA GLU A 148 10.89 3.72 8.68
C GLU A 148 11.70 3.46 9.96
N GLU A 149 11.32 4.06 11.11
CA GLU A 149 12.08 3.94 12.35
C GLU A 149 11.58 2.81 13.23
N GLU A 150 12.39 1.79 13.41
CA GLU A 150 12.09 0.66 14.28
C GLU A 150 11.84 1.10 15.73
N GLY A 151 10.73 0.65 16.31
CA GLY A 151 10.37 0.96 17.70
C GLY A 151 9.80 2.36 17.94
N VAL A 152 9.63 3.16 16.89
CA VAL A 152 9.05 4.50 16.97
C VAL A 152 7.58 4.49 16.52
N PHE A 153 6.69 4.95 17.40
CA PHE A 153 5.27 5.15 17.08
C PHE A 153 5.01 6.63 16.79
N THR A 154 4.82 6.96 15.52
CA THR A 154 4.46 8.31 15.09
C THR A 154 2.96 8.52 15.27
N VAL A 155 2.56 9.53 16.05
CA VAL A 155 1.14 9.79 16.39
C VAL A 155 0.56 10.97 15.62
N SER A 156 1.36 11.63 14.78
CA SER A 156 0.94 12.75 13.92
C SER A 156 1.89 12.88 12.73
N CYS A 157 1.40 13.48 11.66
CA CYS A 157 2.20 13.84 10.50
C CYS A 157 1.92 15.30 10.07
N ALA A 158 2.83 15.84 9.27
CA ALA A 158 2.61 17.15 8.65
C ALA A 158 1.51 17.04 7.58
N GLY A 159 0.67 18.07 7.48
CA GLY A 159 -0.27 18.23 6.38
C GLY A 159 0.46 18.78 5.14
N GLY A 160 -0.06 18.47 3.97
CA GLY A 160 0.40 19.02 2.69
C GLY A 160 -0.75 19.50 1.83
N VAL A 161 -0.45 20.38 0.88
CA VAL A 161 -1.40 20.82 -0.14
C VAL A 161 -0.68 20.83 -1.49
N ARG A 162 -1.31 20.28 -2.51
CA ARG A 162 -0.85 20.39 -3.90
C ARG A 162 -1.66 21.47 -4.61
N LEU A 163 -0.97 22.40 -5.26
CA LEU A 163 -1.57 23.45 -6.07
C LEU A 163 -1.13 23.27 -7.52
N ASP A 164 -2.07 23.01 -8.40
CA ASP A 164 -1.84 22.95 -9.84
C ASP A 164 -2.26 24.30 -10.46
N CYS A 165 -1.28 25.05 -10.96
CA CYS A 165 -1.52 26.35 -11.58
C CYS A 165 -1.33 26.26 -13.09
N ALA A 166 -2.33 26.66 -13.86
CA ALA A 166 -2.25 26.79 -15.31
C ALA A 166 -2.33 28.26 -15.71
N LEU A 167 -1.39 28.70 -16.53
CA LEU A 167 -1.36 30.06 -17.07
C LEU A 167 -1.38 29.99 -18.60
N GLU A 168 -2.38 30.59 -19.22
CA GLU A 168 -2.38 30.78 -20.68
C GLU A 168 -1.44 31.91 -21.07
N LEU A 169 -0.36 31.55 -21.76
CA LEU A 169 0.63 32.52 -22.27
C LEU A 169 0.44 32.72 -23.77
N LYS A 170 0.36 34.00 -24.21
CA LYS A 170 0.55 34.36 -25.61
C LYS A 170 2.05 34.47 -25.87
N GLN A 171 2.54 33.64 -26.78
CA GLN A 171 3.91 33.78 -27.26
C GLN A 171 3.96 34.92 -28.30
N GLU A 172 4.72 35.98 -28.01
CA GLU A 172 5.06 36.98 -28.98
C GLU A 172 6.53 36.83 -29.40
N ARG A 173 6.81 36.99 -30.70
CA ARG A 173 8.18 37.03 -31.19
C ARG A 173 8.88 38.21 -30.54
N ALA A 174 10.00 37.97 -29.88
CA ALA A 174 10.87 39.08 -29.43
C ALA A 174 11.27 39.89 -30.65
N ALA A 175 11.01 41.21 -30.61
CA ALA A 175 11.54 42.09 -31.59
C ALA A 175 13.07 42.07 -31.46
N ASP A 176 13.79 42.01 -32.59
CA ASP A 176 15.24 42.12 -32.59
C ASP A 176 15.62 43.39 -31.85
N MET A 177 16.27 43.23 -30.70
CA MET A 177 16.88 44.37 -30.00
C MET A 177 18.17 44.70 -30.74
N THR A 178 18.11 45.69 -31.60
CA THR A 178 19.27 46.35 -32.22
C THR A 178 19.90 47.34 -31.25
#